data_0c267e29204fe277ccda31d2bf3184d3
#
_entry.id   0c267e29204fe277ccda31d2bf3184d3
#
_cell.length_a   1.000
_cell.length_b   1.000
_cell.length_c   1.000
_cell.angle_alpha   90.00
_cell.angle_beta   90.00
_cell.angle_gamma   90.00
#
_symmetry.space_group_name_H-M   'P 1'
#
loop_
_entity.id
_entity.type
_entity.pdbx_description
1 polymer ?
#
loop_
_entity_poly.entity_id
_entity_poly.type
_entity_poly.pdbx_seq_one_letter_code
_entity_poly.pdbx_strand_id
1 'polypeptide(L)'
;MIRDPVILVLLSHTTMSTKKVYTPGRAAEAAKKIGLDFSVRKFDLEQFRMGMDVELEHGLVDPATNVTDDDPVLTGKIALAHLNEIPDYYTRLYEMEEEGEKYWKKQQ
;
A
#
# COMPACT_ATOMS: atom_id res chain seq x y z
N MET A 1 -0.11 -20.30 -20.46
CA MET A 1 -0.22 -20.09 -19.71
C MET A 1 -0.29 -20.07 -18.94
N ILE A 2 -0.34 -19.59 -19.19
CA ILE A 2 -0.45 -19.31 -18.39
C ILE A 2 -0.47 -19.28 -17.59
N ARG A 3 -0.19 -19.19 -17.75
CA ARG A 3 -0.31 -19.04 -16.89
C ARG A 3 -0.43 -19.28 -16.16
N ASP A 4 -0.21 -19.06 -16.46
CA ASP A 4 -0.38 -18.92 -15.59
C ASP A 4 -0.50 -18.68 -14.90
N PRO A 5 -0.25 -18.66 -15.16
CA PRO A 5 -0.23 -18.30 -14.28
C PRO A 5 -0.52 -17.97 -13.77
N VAL A 6 -0.25 -17.92 -14.04
CA VAL A 6 -0.56 -17.53 -13.31
C VAL A 6 -0.60 -17.39 -12.86
N ILE A 7 -0.32 -17.50 -13.21
CA ILE A 7 -0.39 -17.30 -12.68
C ILE A 7 -0.05 -17.06 -12.23
N LEU A 8 0.31 -16.98 -12.75
CA LEU A 8 0.45 -16.61 -12.20
C LEU A 8 0.57 -15.99 -11.78
N VAL A 9 0.62 -15.77 -12.22
CA VAL A 9 0.51 -15.03 -11.63
C VAL A 9 0.18 -14.71 -11.32
N LEU A 10 0.29 -14.63 -11.55
CA LEU A 10 -0.11 -14.21 -11.01
C LEU A 10 0.08 -14.01 -10.53
N LEU A 11 0.39 -13.80 -10.91
CA LEU A 11 0.47 -13.34 -10.36
C LEU A 11 0.87 -12.76 -9.91
N SER A 12 1.33 -12.55 -10.06
CA SER A 12 1.57 -11.73 -9.60
C SER A 12 1.48 -11.07 -9.44
N HIS A 13 1.51 -10.70 -9.47
CA HIS A 13 1.13 -9.75 -9.20
C HIS A 13 0.95 -9.16 -8.77
N THR A 14 1.74 -9.17 -9.29
CA THR A 14 1.48 -8.14 -8.74
C THR A 14 0.54 -7.83 -7.74
N THR A 15 -0.03 -8.19 -7.08
CA THR A 15 -0.95 -7.68 -6.20
C THR A 15 -0.35 -7.25 -4.93
N MET A 16 -0.10 -5.99 -4.87
CA MET A 16 0.57 -5.37 -3.75
C MET A 16 -0.15 -5.63 -2.44
N SER A 17 -1.46 -5.68 -2.46
CA SER A 17 -2.26 -5.72 -1.24
C SER A 17 -2.21 -7.02 -0.49
N THR A 18 -1.71 -8.08 -1.12
CA THR A 18 -1.67 -9.37 -0.45
C THR A 18 -0.42 -9.58 0.38
N LYS A 19 0.58 -8.72 0.21
CA LYS A 19 1.85 -8.89 0.90
C LYS A 19 1.92 -8.01 2.13
N LYS A 20 2.02 -8.64 3.30
CA LYS A 20 2.14 -7.91 4.56
C LYS A 20 3.61 -7.74 4.92
N VAL A 21 4.10 -6.52 4.81
CA VAL A 21 5.48 -6.18 5.15
C VAL A 21 5.56 -5.60 6.55
N TYR A 22 4.68 -4.65 6.85
CA TYR A 22 4.69 -4.02 8.16
C TYR A 22 3.82 -4.78 9.14
N THR A 23 4.39 -5.07 10.32
CA THR A 23 3.59 -5.58 11.43
C THR A 23 2.82 -4.44 12.06
N PRO A 24 1.73 -4.72 12.80
CA PRO A 24 1.06 -3.66 13.55
C PRO A 24 1.98 -2.87 14.46
N GLY A 25 2.94 -3.55 15.11
CA GLY A 25 3.89 -2.89 16.00
C GLY A 25 4.80 -1.92 15.26
N ARG A 26 5.31 -2.32 14.10
CA ARG A 26 6.18 -1.44 13.30
C ARG A 26 5.41 -0.26 12.74
N ALA A 27 4.16 -0.49 12.33
CA ALA A 27 3.32 0.59 11.85
C ALA A 27 2.99 1.57 12.99
N ALA A 28 2.71 1.04 14.18
CA ALA A 28 2.44 1.89 15.34
C ALA A 28 3.66 2.73 15.71
N GLU A 29 4.86 2.15 15.58
CA GLU A 29 6.09 2.89 15.84
C GLU A 29 6.27 4.04 14.86
N ALA A 30 6.04 3.79 13.58
CA ALA A 30 6.12 4.85 12.58
C ALA A 30 5.08 5.94 12.84
N ALA A 31 3.85 5.54 13.18
CA ALA A 31 2.79 6.48 13.52
C ALA A 31 3.19 7.37 14.69
N LYS A 32 3.80 6.77 15.71
CA LYS A 32 4.26 7.53 16.87
C LYS A 32 5.32 8.56 16.49
N LYS A 33 6.24 8.18 15.62
CA LYS A 33 7.31 9.08 15.20
C LYS A 33 6.79 10.30 14.43
N ILE A 34 5.69 10.15 13.71
CA ILE A 34 5.09 11.28 12.98
C ILE A 34 3.98 11.98 13.77
N GLY A 35 3.77 11.57 15.03
CA GLY A 35 2.81 12.23 15.90
C GLY A 35 1.37 11.92 15.58
N LEU A 36 1.09 10.76 15.01
CA LEU A 36 -0.26 10.37 14.59
C LEU A 36 -1.05 9.82 15.77
N ASP A 37 -2.20 10.46 16.06
CA ASP A 37 -3.10 10.04 17.13
C ASP A 37 -4.37 9.48 16.50
N PHE A 38 -4.53 8.16 16.54
CA PHE A 38 -5.68 7.50 15.92
C PHE A 38 -7.00 7.84 16.58
N SER A 39 -6.97 8.27 17.84
CA SER A 39 -8.22 8.56 18.57
C SER A 39 -8.97 9.77 17.98
N VAL A 40 -8.29 10.61 17.24
CA VAL A 40 -8.90 11.79 16.61
C VAL A 40 -9.02 11.64 15.10
N ARG A 41 -8.80 10.43 14.58
CA ARG A 41 -8.86 10.16 13.14
C ARG A 41 -10.05 9.27 12.82
N LYS A 42 -10.44 9.27 11.55
CA LYS A 42 -11.53 8.41 11.06
C LYS A 42 -11.01 7.10 10.50
N PHE A 43 -9.72 6.83 10.64
CA PHE A 43 -9.10 5.57 10.21
C PHE A 43 -8.31 5.01 11.38
N ASP A 44 -8.04 3.71 11.33
CA ASP A 44 -7.37 3.02 12.43
C ASP A 44 -5.96 2.58 12.03
N LEU A 45 -5.29 1.93 12.98
CA LEU A 45 -3.93 1.45 12.77
C LEU A 45 -3.85 0.50 11.58
N GLU A 46 -4.85 -0.34 11.38
CA GLU A 46 -4.80 -1.32 10.28
C GLU A 46 -4.84 -0.64 8.91
N GLN A 47 -5.70 0.39 8.74
CA GLN A 47 -5.70 1.16 7.50
C GLN A 47 -4.34 1.81 7.27
N PHE A 48 -3.73 2.36 8.32
CA PHE A 48 -2.43 2.98 8.22
C PHE A 48 -1.35 1.94 7.86
N ARG A 49 -1.39 0.78 8.51
CA ARG A 49 -0.44 -0.30 8.20
C ARG A 49 -0.57 -0.76 6.75
N MET A 50 -1.82 -0.96 6.30
CA MET A 50 -2.07 -1.29 4.89
C MET A 50 -1.48 -0.24 3.97
N GLY A 51 -1.68 1.02 4.35
CA GLY A 51 -1.16 2.13 3.56
C GLY A 51 0.36 2.10 3.49
N MET A 52 1.03 1.82 4.60
CA MET A 52 2.48 1.75 4.58
C MET A 52 2.96 0.63 3.65
N ASP A 53 2.28 -0.53 3.67
CA ASP A 53 2.63 -1.61 2.76
C ASP A 53 2.50 -1.19 1.30
N VAL A 54 1.40 -0.53 0.97
CA VAL A 54 1.15 -0.07 -0.40
C VAL A 54 2.19 0.97 -0.83
N GLU A 55 2.49 1.93 0.04
CA GLU A 55 3.39 3.02 -0.32
C GLU A 55 4.84 2.57 -0.46
N LEU A 56 5.18 1.34 -0.09
CA LEU A 56 6.50 0.79 -0.38
C LEU A 56 6.75 0.70 -1.89
N GLU A 57 5.69 0.75 -2.71
CA GLU A 57 5.89 0.78 -4.16
C GLU A 57 6.68 2.00 -4.63
N HIS A 58 6.72 3.06 -3.81
CA HIS A 58 7.48 4.27 -4.10
C HIS A 58 8.86 4.27 -3.44
N GLY A 59 9.31 3.12 -3.01
CA GLY A 59 10.61 2.94 -2.39
C GLY A 59 11.57 2.15 -3.28
N LEU A 60 12.36 1.32 -2.64
CA LEU A 60 13.48 0.62 -3.28
C LEU A 60 13.08 -0.45 -4.29
N VAL A 61 11.79 -0.79 -4.35
CA VAL A 61 11.32 -1.84 -5.25
C VAL A 61 11.58 -1.50 -6.72
N ASP A 62 11.57 -0.23 -7.07
CA ASP A 62 11.84 0.22 -8.44
C ASP A 62 12.67 1.51 -8.38
N PRO A 63 13.93 1.47 -8.86
CA PRO A 63 14.77 2.67 -8.81
C PRO A 63 14.19 3.85 -9.58
N ALA A 64 13.41 3.59 -10.63
CA ALA A 64 12.85 4.67 -11.45
C ALA A 64 11.79 5.46 -10.70
N THR A 65 11.14 4.84 -9.71
CA THR A 65 10.05 5.49 -8.97
C THR A 65 10.35 5.58 -7.47
N ASN A 66 11.59 5.34 -7.08
CA ASN A 66 11.98 5.39 -5.68
C ASN A 66 12.00 6.84 -5.18
N VAL A 67 11.24 7.11 -4.15
CA VAL A 67 11.19 8.42 -3.50
C VAL A 67 11.60 8.32 -2.04
N THR A 68 11.25 7.22 -1.39
CA THR A 68 11.37 7.11 0.07
C THR A 68 12.57 6.32 0.56
N ASP A 69 13.25 5.58 -0.32
CA ASP A 69 14.30 4.62 0.07
C ASP A 69 13.79 3.63 1.13
N ASP A 70 12.48 3.36 1.13
CA ASP A 70 11.82 2.50 2.12
C ASP A 70 11.90 3.05 3.54
N ASP A 71 12.20 4.33 3.72
CA ASP A 71 12.21 4.93 5.05
C ASP A 71 10.82 4.86 5.67
N PRO A 72 10.67 4.26 6.87
CA PRO A 72 9.33 4.08 7.45
C PRO A 72 8.59 5.38 7.75
N VAL A 73 9.32 6.42 8.16
CA VAL A 73 8.67 7.69 8.47
C VAL A 73 8.14 8.35 7.20
N LEU A 74 8.94 8.38 6.14
CA LEU A 74 8.50 8.95 4.87
C LEU A 74 7.34 8.13 4.29
N THR A 75 7.46 6.81 4.33
CA THR A 75 6.40 5.92 3.86
C THR A 75 5.10 6.18 4.63
N GLY A 76 5.19 6.31 5.95
CA GLY A 76 4.04 6.60 6.79
C GLY A 76 3.42 7.96 6.52
N LYS A 77 4.24 8.97 6.21
CA LYS A 77 3.71 10.30 5.90
C LYS A 77 2.89 10.29 4.61
N ILE A 78 3.31 9.50 3.63
CA ILE A 78 2.54 9.37 2.39
C ILE A 78 1.21 8.70 2.67
N ALA A 79 1.23 7.60 3.45
CA ALA A 79 0.01 6.92 3.82
C ALA A 79 -0.94 7.86 4.58
N LEU A 80 -0.40 8.65 5.52
CA LEU A 80 -1.19 9.60 6.27
C LEU A 80 -1.85 10.63 5.36
N ALA A 81 -1.12 11.12 4.37
CA ALA A 81 -1.65 12.13 3.46
C ALA A 81 -2.90 11.62 2.74
N HIS A 82 -2.86 10.38 2.27
CA HIS A 82 -4.02 9.79 1.59
C HIS A 82 -5.18 9.54 2.56
N LEU A 83 -4.87 9.04 3.75
CA LEU A 83 -5.93 8.70 4.73
C LEU A 83 -6.57 9.93 5.33
N ASN A 84 -5.86 11.05 5.40
CA ASN A 84 -6.47 12.32 5.82
C ASN A 84 -7.52 12.76 4.82
N GLU A 85 -7.35 12.45 3.56
CA GLU A 85 -8.30 12.81 2.52
C GLU A 85 -9.45 11.82 2.47
N ILE A 86 -9.13 10.53 2.45
CA ILE A 86 -10.14 9.45 2.36
C ILE A 86 -9.78 8.38 3.38
N PRO A 87 -10.55 8.28 4.49
CA PRO A 87 -10.18 7.37 5.59
C PRO A 87 -10.09 5.89 5.24
N ASP A 88 -10.78 5.43 4.21
CA ASP A 88 -10.67 4.06 3.74
C ASP A 88 -9.98 3.98 2.38
N TYR A 89 -9.04 4.90 2.16
CA TYR A 89 -8.36 5.06 0.87
C TYR A 89 -7.79 3.74 0.34
N TYR A 90 -7.12 2.97 1.18
CA TYR A 90 -6.42 1.78 0.69
C TYR A 90 -7.37 0.62 0.37
N THR A 91 -8.51 0.56 1.02
CA THR A 91 -9.55 -0.38 0.64
C THR A 91 -10.10 -0.04 -0.75
N ARG A 92 -10.37 1.24 -0.99
CA ARG A 92 -10.88 1.70 -2.28
C ARG A 92 -9.82 1.58 -3.38
N LEU A 93 -8.58 1.87 -3.04
CA LEU A 93 -7.47 1.76 -3.99
C LEU A 93 -7.31 0.32 -4.46
N TYR A 94 -7.39 -0.62 -3.54
CA TYR A 94 -7.29 -2.03 -3.88
C TYR A 94 -8.37 -2.41 -4.90
N GLU A 95 -9.61 -1.97 -4.66
CA GLU A 95 -10.72 -2.27 -5.56
C GLU A 95 -10.51 -1.64 -6.94
N MET A 96 -10.05 -0.40 -6.96
CA MET A 96 -9.80 0.31 -8.21
C MET A 96 -8.68 -0.35 -9.00
N GLU A 97 -7.61 -0.73 -8.33
CA GLU A 97 -6.47 -1.35 -9.01
C GLU A 97 -6.82 -2.73 -9.52
N GLU A 98 -7.61 -3.49 -8.75
CA GLU A 98 -8.05 -4.80 -9.20
C GLU A 98 -8.88 -4.69 -10.47
N GLU A 99 -9.79 -3.75 -10.50
CA GLU A 99 -10.64 -3.52 -11.65
C GLU A 99 -9.81 -3.03 -12.86
N GLY A 100 -8.89 -2.10 -12.61
CA GLY A 100 -8.04 -1.56 -13.67
C GLY A 100 -7.11 -2.60 -14.26
N GLU A 101 -6.54 -3.45 -13.41
CA GLU A 101 -5.66 -4.52 -13.89
C GLU A 101 -6.42 -5.51 -14.77
N LYS A 102 -7.65 -5.87 -14.36
CA LYS A 102 -8.49 -6.75 -15.18
C LYS A 102 -8.79 -6.13 -16.54
N TYR A 103 -9.14 -4.85 -16.54
CA TYR A 103 -9.46 -4.15 -17.77
C TYR A 103 -8.27 -4.15 -18.73
N TRP A 104 -7.10 -3.74 -18.24
CA TRP A 104 -5.93 -3.62 -19.12
C TRP A 104 -5.36 -4.96 -19.54
N LYS A 105 -5.53 -5.97 -18.72
CA LYS A 105 -5.13 -7.32 -19.10
C LYS A 105 -5.91 -7.80 -20.32
N LYS A 106 -7.20 -7.45 -20.39
CA LYS A 106 -8.02 -7.83 -21.56
C LYS A 106 -7.61 -7.11 -22.83
N GLN A 107 -6.92 -5.98 -22.70
CA GLN A 107 -6.51 -5.19 -23.86
C GLN A 107 -5.19 -5.65 -24.46
N GLN A 108 -4.51 -6.60 -23.84
CA GLN A 108 -3.23 -7.11 -24.33
C GLN A 108 -3.40 -8.13 -25.45
#